data_fcf5d92d25fd152e321831b0122dd189
#
_entry.id   fcf5d92d25fd152e321831b0122dd189
#
_cell.length_a   1.000
_cell.length_b   1.000
_cell.length_c   1.000
_cell.angle_alpha   90.00
_cell.angle_beta   90.00
_cell.angle_gamma   90.00
#
_symmetry.space_group_name_H-M   'P 1'
#
loop_
_entity.id
_entity.type
_entity.pdbx_description
1 polymer ?
#
loop_
_entity_poly.entity_id
_entity_poly.type
_entity_poly.pdbx_seq_one_letter_code
_entity_poly.pdbx_strand_id
1 'polypeptide(L)'
;MKIIDGLLAELEQEAETTRRVLERIPQAHLTWKPHPKSMSLGQLALHVATVPGNVAELAAVDTTPEPPRFVQPEATTTAELVRSLAESVAKARRALGGFDDARMGAMWRLQSGGRDLLAMPRVAFVRAIMLNHWYHHRGQLLVYLRLLNQSVPSVYGPTADENPFAM
;
A
#
# COMPACT_ATOMS: atom_id res chain seq x y z
N MET A 1 -6.35 18.92 15.94
CA MET A 1 -6.22 17.86 14.92
C MET A 1 -5.02 17.01 15.33
N LYS A 2 -5.20 15.72 15.51
CA LYS A 2 -4.10 14.80 15.86
C LYS A 2 -3.24 14.52 14.62
N ILE A 3 -1.98 14.13 14.81
CA ILE A 3 -1.09 13.69 13.71
C ILE A 3 -1.74 12.58 12.88
N ILE A 4 -2.36 11.62 13.54
CA ILE A 4 -2.99 10.47 12.86
C ILE A 4 -4.18 10.87 11.97
N ASP A 5 -4.91 11.92 12.31
CA ASP A 5 -6.08 12.36 11.55
C ASP A 5 -5.69 12.75 10.11
N GLY A 6 -4.58 13.49 9.94
CA GLY A 6 -4.05 13.84 8.62
C GLY A 6 -3.60 12.63 7.81
N LEU A 7 -2.93 11.66 8.46
CA LEU A 7 -2.45 10.44 7.79
C LEU A 7 -3.61 9.53 7.36
N LEU A 8 -4.69 9.45 8.15
CA LEU A 8 -5.88 8.67 7.79
C LEU A 8 -6.68 9.35 6.68
N ALA A 9 -6.78 10.68 6.68
CA ALA A 9 -7.41 11.42 5.59
C ALA A 9 -6.65 11.21 4.27
N GLU A 10 -5.32 11.27 4.30
CA GLU A 10 -4.46 10.95 3.14
C GLU A 10 -4.66 9.50 2.68
N LEU A 11 -4.69 8.53 3.62
CA LEU A 11 -4.94 7.12 3.31
C LEU A 11 -6.27 6.94 2.54
N GLU A 12 -7.33 7.62 2.96
CA GLU A 12 -8.65 7.52 2.30
C GLU A 12 -8.65 8.10 0.89
N GLN A 13 -8.05 9.27 0.72
CA GLN A 13 -7.90 9.91 -0.59
C GLN A 13 -7.09 9.02 -1.55
N GLU A 14 -5.98 8.47 -1.06
CA GLU A 14 -5.09 7.60 -1.83
C GLU A 14 -5.71 6.22 -2.11
N ALA A 15 -6.60 5.75 -1.25
CA ALA A 15 -7.34 4.51 -1.47
C ALA A 15 -8.26 4.61 -2.69
N GLU A 16 -8.94 5.74 -2.88
CA GLU A 16 -9.77 5.96 -4.07
C GLU A 16 -8.93 5.98 -5.34
N THR A 17 -7.79 6.69 -5.32
CA THR A 17 -6.84 6.70 -6.42
C THR A 17 -6.31 5.29 -6.73
N THR A 18 -5.97 4.51 -5.69
CA THR A 18 -5.48 3.14 -5.83
C THR A 18 -6.57 2.20 -6.36
N ARG A 19 -7.82 2.35 -5.93
CA ARG A 19 -8.96 1.58 -6.46
C ARG A 19 -9.06 1.72 -7.97
N ARG A 20 -8.99 2.95 -8.50
CA ARG A 20 -9.03 3.23 -9.94
C ARG A 20 -7.90 2.51 -10.70
N VAL A 21 -6.71 2.43 -10.11
CA VAL A 21 -5.58 1.68 -10.69
C VAL A 21 -5.87 0.17 -10.69
N LEU A 22 -6.35 -0.38 -9.57
CA LEU A 22 -6.64 -1.81 -9.45
C LEU A 22 -7.76 -2.26 -10.39
N GLU A 23 -8.75 -1.41 -10.66
CA GLU A 23 -9.83 -1.68 -11.62
C GLU A 23 -9.35 -1.81 -13.07
N ARG A 24 -8.16 -1.28 -13.40
CA ARG A 24 -7.53 -1.42 -14.72
C ARG A 24 -6.73 -2.72 -14.89
N ILE A 25 -6.58 -3.51 -13.83
CA ILE A 25 -5.78 -4.74 -13.88
C ILE A 25 -6.49 -5.78 -14.76
N PRO A 26 -5.85 -6.22 -15.87
CA PRO A 26 -6.45 -7.23 -16.75
C PRO A 26 -6.33 -8.62 -16.12
N GLN A 27 -7.46 -9.22 -15.75
CA GLN A 27 -7.51 -10.52 -15.08
C GLN A 27 -6.76 -11.62 -15.84
N ALA A 28 -6.80 -11.59 -17.18
CA ALA A 28 -6.12 -12.57 -18.02
C ALA A 28 -4.57 -12.53 -17.91
N HIS A 29 -4.02 -11.47 -17.30
CA HIS A 29 -2.57 -11.28 -17.21
C HIS A 29 -2.04 -11.30 -15.77
N LEU A 30 -2.80 -11.78 -14.80
CA LEU A 30 -2.38 -11.78 -13.38
C LEU A 30 -1.05 -12.51 -13.15
N THR A 31 -0.76 -13.57 -13.90
CA THR A 31 0.50 -14.32 -13.81
C THR A 31 1.66 -13.73 -14.63
N TRP A 32 1.39 -12.68 -15.44
CA TRP A 32 2.42 -12.04 -16.26
C TRP A 32 3.47 -11.32 -15.41
N LYS A 33 4.73 -11.36 -15.88
CA LYS A 33 5.89 -10.70 -15.25
C LYS A 33 6.67 -9.90 -16.27
N PRO A 34 7.11 -8.67 -15.97
CA PRO A 34 7.99 -7.92 -16.86
C PRO A 34 9.40 -8.49 -16.90
N HIS A 35 9.81 -9.21 -15.85
CA HIS A 35 11.11 -9.86 -15.71
C HIS A 35 10.99 -11.07 -14.78
N PRO A 36 11.75 -12.16 -14.97
CA PRO A 36 11.67 -13.36 -14.12
C PRO A 36 11.88 -13.11 -12.62
N LYS A 37 12.67 -12.09 -12.26
CA LYS A 37 12.93 -11.71 -10.86
C LYS A 37 11.87 -10.76 -10.27
N SER A 38 10.94 -10.25 -11.09
CA SER A 38 9.88 -9.35 -10.62
C SER A 38 8.69 -10.12 -10.04
N MET A 39 7.89 -9.45 -9.23
CA MET A 39 6.56 -9.93 -8.90
C MET A 39 5.71 -10.06 -10.17
N SER A 40 4.78 -11.01 -10.19
CA SER A 40 3.74 -11.01 -11.21
C SER A 40 2.80 -9.81 -11.04
N LEU A 41 2.01 -9.52 -12.07
CA LEU A 41 0.98 -8.48 -12.00
C LEU A 41 0.03 -8.72 -10.81
N GLY A 42 -0.45 -9.96 -10.64
CA GLY A 42 -1.35 -10.33 -9.56
C GLY A 42 -0.69 -10.23 -8.18
N GLN A 43 0.58 -10.61 -8.05
CA GLN A 43 1.35 -10.45 -6.81
C GLN A 43 1.53 -8.99 -6.45
N LEU A 44 1.96 -8.15 -7.40
CA LEU A 44 2.16 -6.72 -7.16
C LEU A 44 0.83 -6.00 -6.86
N ALA A 45 -0.22 -6.32 -7.60
CA ALA A 45 -1.54 -5.71 -7.39
C ALA A 45 -2.13 -6.09 -6.03
N LEU A 46 -2.03 -7.36 -5.61
CA LEU A 46 -2.49 -7.78 -4.29
C LEU A 46 -1.63 -7.17 -3.17
N HIS A 47 -0.32 -7.05 -3.38
CA HIS A 47 0.55 -6.34 -2.46
C HIS A 47 0.10 -4.88 -2.30
N VAL A 48 -0.13 -4.16 -3.40
CA VAL A 48 -0.66 -2.78 -3.37
C VAL A 48 -2.00 -2.72 -2.64
N ALA A 49 -2.89 -3.69 -2.84
CA ALA A 49 -4.18 -3.73 -2.18
C ALA A 49 -4.07 -3.94 -0.65
N THR A 50 -3.06 -4.68 -0.18
CA THR A 50 -2.99 -5.15 1.22
C THR A 50 -1.99 -4.40 2.10
N VAL A 51 -1.03 -3.66 1.53
CA VAL A 51 0.01 -2.91 2.27
C VAL A 51 -0.56 -2.03 3.39
N PRO A 52 -1.60 -1.18 3.17
CA PRO A 52 -2.05 -0.28 4.22
C PRO A 52 -2.47 -1.00 5.51
N GLY A 53 -3.31 -2.03 5.39
CA GLY A 53 -3.79 -2.78 6.55
C GLY A 53 -2.71 -3.60 7.23
N ASN A 54 -1.85 -4.27 6.47
CA ASN A 54 -0.79 -5.10 7.01
C ASN A 54 0.27 -4.27 7.75
N VAL A 55 0.65 -3.11 7.20
CA VAL A 55 1.62 -2.23 7.85
C VAL A 55 1.01 -1.51 9.05
N ALA A 56 -0.27 -1.14 8.99
CA ALA A 56 -0.97 -0.55 10.12
C ALA A 56 -1.02 -1.50 11.34
N GLU A 57 -1.21 -2.80 11.13
CA GLU A 57 -1.15 -3.80 12.21
C GLU A 57 0.26 -3.85 12.85
N LEU A 58 1.31 -3.81 12.03
CA LEU A 58 2.68 -3.72 12.55
C LEU A 58 2.90 -2.42 13.33
N ALA A 59 2.34 -1.30 12.85
CA ALA A 59 2.43 -0.02 13.56
C ALA A 59 1.63 0.00 14.87
N ALA A 60 0.66 -0.88 15.05
CA ALA A 60 -0.18 -0.92 16.24
C ALA A 60 0.53 -1.49 17.48
N VAL A 61 1.59 -2.28 17.29
CA VAL A 61 2.42 -2.79 18.38
C VAL A 61 3.65 -1.89 18.58
N ASP A 62 4.30 -1.96 19.74
CA ASP A 62 5.50 -1.17 20.01
C ASP A 62 6.77 -1.84 19.45
N THR A 63 6.75 -3.17 19.41
CA THR A 63 7.86 -3.98 18.93
C THR A 63 7.36 -5.15 18.09
N THR A 64 7.94 -5.32 16.91
CA THR A 64 7.81 -6.53 16.10
C THR A 64 9.06 -7.39 16.39
N PRO A 65 8.92 -8.55 17.08
CA PRO A 65 10.06 -9.29 17.63
C PRO A 65 10.92 -9.99 16.58
N GLU A 66 10.34 -10.27 15.40
CA GLU A 66 11.01 -10.85 14.24
C GLU A 66 10.46 -10.25 12.95
N PRO A 67 11.30 -10.11 11.91
CA PRO A 67 10.83 -9.65 10.60
C PRO A 67 9.69 -10.53 10.08
N PRO A 68 8.61 -9.94 9.58
CA PRO A 68 7.53 -10.71 8.98
C PRO A 68 8.05 -11.51 7.78
N ARG A 69 7.57 -12.75 7.65
CA ARG A 69 7.88 -13.56 6.46
C ARG A 69 7.23 -12.94 5.24
N PHE A 70 8.02 -12.62 4.24
CA PHE A 70 7.52 -12.13 2.96
C PHE A 70 6.91 -13.29 2.18
N VAL A 71 5.60 -13.44 2.30
CA VAL A 71 4.80 -14.26 1.41
C VAL A 71 4.20 -13.32 0.36
N GLN A 72 4.32 -13.67 -0.91
CA GLN A 72 3.76 -12.90 -2.02
C GLN A 72 2.63 -13.72 -2.67
N PRO A 73 1.43 -13.75 -2.06
CA PRO A 73 0.29 -14.40 -2.67
C PRO A 73 -0.09 -13.69 -3.97
N GLU A 74 -0.68 -14.42 -4.88
CA GLU A 74 -1.14 -13.91 -6.16
C GLU A 74 -2.67 -13.83 -6.17
N ALA A 75 -3.20 -12.71 -6.62
CA ALA A 75 -4.64 -12.55 -6.79
C ALA A 75 -5.16 -13.46 -7.91
N THR A 76 -6.36 -13.97 -7.73
CA THR A 76 -7.05 -14.83 -8.70
C THR A 76 -8.03 -14.07 -9.58
N THR A 77 -8.53 -12.92 -9.12
CA THR A 77 -9.47 -12.07 -9.86
C THR A 77 -9.22 -10.58 -9.59
N THR A 78 -9.61 -9.72 -10.52
CA THR A 78 -9.57 -8.26 -10.33
C THR A 78 -10.53 -7.82 -9.21
N ALA A 79 -11.68 -8.47 -9.07
CA ALA A 79 -12.65 -8.19 -8.01
C ALA A 79 -12.07 -8.47 -6.61
N GLU A 80 -11.22 -9.48 -6.47
CA GLU A 80 -10.48 -9.74 -5.23
C GLU A 80 -9.59 -8.56 -4.84
N LEU A 81 -8.90 -7.94 -5.78
CA LEU A 81 -8.00 -6.81 -5.52
C LEU A 81 -8.75 -5.60 -4.94
N VAL A 82 -9.87 -5.25 -5.53
CA VAL A 82 -10.70 -4.11 -5.08
C VAL A 82 -11.27 -4.37 -3.68
N ARG A 83 -11.76 -5.59 -3.43
CA ARG A 83 -12.24 -6.00 -2.10
C ARG A 83 -11.13 -5.97 -1.06
N SER A 84 -9.96 -6.55 -1.38
CA SER A 84 -8.80 -6.57 -0.49
C SER A 84 -8.32 -5.17 -0.13
N LEU A 85 -8.37 -4.20 -1.05
CA LEU A 85 -8.07 -2.81 -0.77
C LEU A 85 -9.05 -2.22 0.25
N ALA A 86 -10.34 -2.40 0.05
CA ALA A 86 -11.36 -1.88 0.95
C ALA A 86 -11.20 -2.45 2.38
N GLU A 87 -10.97 -3.76 2.48
CA GLU A 87 -10.72 -4.46 3.75
C GLU A 87 -9.43 -3.94 4.43
N SER A 88 -8.36 -3.73 3.63
CA SER A 88 -7.06 -3.24 4.08
C SER A 88 -7.16 -1.81 4.64
N VAL A 89 -7.86 -0.91 3.96
CA VAL A 89 -8.09 0.47 4.43
C VAL A 89 -8.92 0.47 5.72
N ALA A 90 -9.99 -0.32 5.77
CA ALA A 90 -10.80 -0.46 6.98
C ALA A 90 -9.98 -1.01 8.16
N LYS A 91 -9.08 -1.97 7.91
CA LYS A 91 -8.14 -2.53 8.88
C LYS A 91 -7.19 -1.44 9.40
N ALA A 92 -6.58 -0.65 8.51
CA ALA A 92 -5.69 0.44 8.89
C ALA A 92 -6.39 1.49 9.76
N ARG A 93 -7.61 1.87 9.40
CA ARG A 93 -8.42 2.79 10.22
C ARG A 93 -8.69 2.24 11.63
N ARG A 94 -9.06 0.97 11.75
CA ARG A 94 -9.30 0.34 13.06
C ARG A 94 -8.01 0.28 13.88
N ALA A 95 -6.88 -0.05 13.27
CA ALA A 95 -5.62 -0.21 13.97
C ALA A 95 -5.04 1.11 14.49
N LEU A 96 -5.20 2.20 13.73
CA LEU A 96 -4.51 3.47 14.00
C LEU A 96 -5.44 4.60 14.48
N GLY A 97 -6.76 4.51 14.24
CA GLY A 97 -7.69 5.63 14.45
C GLY A 97 -7.84 6.10 15.91
N GLY A 98 -7.47 5.27 16.87
CA GLY A 98 -7.47 5.63 18.30
C GLY A 98 -6.18 6.28 18.80
N PHE A 99 -5.15 6.43 17.94
CA PHE A 99 -3.84 6.92 18.39
C PHE A 99 -3.87 8.41 18.66
N ASP A 100 -3.21 8.81 19.75
CA ASP A 100 -2.87 10.19 20.05
C ASP A 100 -1.45 10.56 19.57
N ASP A 101 -1.09 11.82 19.72
CA ASP A 101 0.20 12.32 19.27
C ASP A 101 1.36 11.76 20.09
N ALA A 102 1.14 11.43 21.38
CA ALA A 102 2.14 10.77 22.21
C ALA A 102 2.46 9.38 21.67
N ARG A 103 1.43 8.59 21.32
CA ARG A 103 1.61 7.28 20.72
C ARG A 103 2.23 7.35 19.31
N MET A 104 1.86 8.34 18.51
CA MET A 104 2.48 8.55 17.20
C MET A 104 3.95 8.97 17.29
N GLY A 105 4.33 9.71 18.34
CA GLY A 105 5.72 10.07 18.63
C GLY A 105 6.55 8.95 19.26
N ALA A 106 5.91 7.96 19.88
CA ALA A 106 6.60 6.86 20.55
C ALA A 106 7.42 6.00 19.56
N MET A 107 8.53 5.43 20.06
CA MET A 107 9.41 4.57 19.25
C MET A 107 8.72 3.26 18.90
N TRP A 108 8.76 2.92 17.63
CA TRP A 108 8.47 1.59 17.10
C TRP A 108 9.77 0.85 16.78
N ARG A 109 9.80 -0.48 16.98
CA ARG A 109 11.00 -1.30 16.81
C ARG A 109 10.69 -2.55 15.98
N LEU A 110 11.62 -2.88 15.09
CA LEU A 110 11.73 -4.20 14.49
C LEU A 110 12.97 -4.88 15.06
N GLN A 111 12.81 -6.08 15.59
CA GLN A 111 13.91 -6.84 16.20
C GLN A 111 14.15 -8.16 15.45
N SER A 112 15.31 -8.75 15.69
CA SER A 112 15.61 -10.16 15.43
C SER A 112 16.61 -10.65 16.45
N GLY A 113 16.32 -11.78 17.07
CA GLY A 113 17.15 -12.34 18.14
C GLY A 113 17.37 -11.36 19.32
N GLY A 114 16.38 -10.51 19.62
CA GLY A 114 16.45 -9.50 20.69
C GLY A 114 17.26 -8.24 20.35
N ARG A 115 17.74 -8.08 19.11
CA ARG A 115 18.45 -6.88 18.65
C ARG A 115 17.57 -6.02 17.77
N ASP A 116 17.65 -4.69 17.94
CA ASP A 116 16.95 -3.75 17.07
C ASP A 116 17.61 -3.78 15.67
N LEU A 117 16.84 -4.17 14.65
CA LEU A 117 17.18 -4.02 13.24
C LEU A 117 16.79 -2.64 12.72
N LEU A 118 15.67 -2.11 13.23
CA LEU A 118 15.14 -0.81 12.87
C LEU A 118 14.41 -0.23 14.09
N ALA A 119 14.66 1.04 14.39
CA ALA A 119 13.92 1.79 15.40
C ALA A 119 13.66 3.21 14.90
N MET A 120 12.42 3.66 14.99
CA MET A 120 12.03 5.02 14.58
C MET A 120 10.74 5.45 15.28
N PRO A 121 10.42 6.76 15.35
CA PRO A 121 9.10 7.21 15.77
C PRO A 121 8.00 6.56 14.92
N ARG A 122 6.90 6.16 15.55
CA ARG A 122 5.80 5.48 14.85
C ARG A 122 5.23 6.30 13.69
N VAL A 123 5.17 7.62 13.82
CA VAL A 123 4.76 8.52 12.72
C VAL A 123 5.68 8.35 11.51
N ALA A 124 6.99 8.23 11.71
CA ALA A 124 7.94 8.02 10.62
C ALA A 124 7.77 6.63 9.98
N PHE A 125 7.49 5.59 10.78
CA PHE A 125 7.18 4.26 10.29
C PHE A 125 5.90 4.25 9.42
N VAL A 126 4.82 4.84 9.91
CA VAL A 126 3.56 4.94 9.14
C VAL A 126 3.80 5.74 7.85
N ARG A 127 4.53 6.85 7.90
CA ARG A 127 4.83 7.65 6.71
C ARG A 127 5.68 6.87 5.70
N ALA A 128 6.79 6.29 6.15
CA ALA A 128 7.76 5.67 5.24
C ALA A 128 7.32 4.27 4.75
N ILE A 129 6.87 3.41 5.69
CA ILE A 129 6.64 1.99 5.40
C ILE A 129 5.17 1.69 5.02
N MET A 130 4.20 2.49 5.48
CA MET A 130 2.82 2.34 5.03
C MET A 130 2.57 3.18 3.76
N LEU A 131 2.70 4.50 3.84
CA LEU A 131 2.27 5.39 2.75
C LEU A 131 3.27 5.47 1.59
N ASN A 132 4.53 5.83 1.84
CA ASN A 132 5.51 5.99 0.76
C ASN A 132 5.79 4.68 0.02
N HIS A 133 5.90 3.56 0.75
CA HIS A 133 6.07 2.24 0.18
C HIS A 133 4.85 1.82 -0.65
N TRP A 134 3.64 2.14 -0.19
CA TRP A 134 2.41 1.92 -0.95
C TRP A 134 2.40 2.69 -2.28
N TYR A 135 2.75 3.99 -2.25
CA TYR A 135 2.84 4.82 -3.45
C TYR A 135 3.92 4.34 -4.41
N HIS A 136 5.06 3.89 -3.88
CA HIS A 136 6.13 3.30 -4.67
C HIS A 136 5.62 2.09 -5.47
N HIS A 137 4.96 1.13 -4.84
CA HIS A 137 4.45 -0.05 -5.53
C HIS A 137 3.28 0.26 -6.46
N ARG A 138 2.43 1.21 -6.12
CA ARG A 138 1.40 1.70 -7.05
C ARG A 138 2.04 2.32 -8.30
N GLY A 139 3.10 3.09 -8.16
CA GLY A 139 3.85 3.63 -9.29
C GLY A 139 4.41 2.54 -10.21
N GLN A 140 4.96 1.46 -9.64
CA GLN A 140 5.39 0.30 -10.42
C GLN A 140 4.22 -0.37 -11.15
N LEU A 141 3.06 -0.47 -10.50
CA LEU A 141 1.86 -1.05 -11.11
C LEU A 141 1.37 -0.27 -12.34
N LEU A 142 1.48 1.07 -12.34
CA LEU A 142 1.18 1.91 -13.51
C LEU A 142 2.09 1.56 -14.69
N VAL A 143 3.38 1.28 -14.45
CA VAL A 143 4.30 0.83 -15.49
C VAL A 143 3.91 -0.55 -16.02
N TYR A 144 3.49 -1.48 -15.16
CA TYR A 144 3.02 -2.80 -15.60
C TYR A 144 1.78 -2.69 -16.49
N LEU A 145 0.82 -1.83 -16.13
CA LEU A 145 -0.36 -1.55 -16.95
C LEU A 145 0.06 -1.04 -18.34
N ARG A 146 0.98 -0.10 -18.40
CA ARG A 146 1.48 0.45 -19.68
C ARG A 146 2.14 -0.61 -20.55
N LEU A 147 2.96 -1.48 -19.96
CA LEU A 147 3.62 -2.59 -20.67
C LEU A 147 2.62 -3.60 -21.25
N LEU A 148 1.45 -3.72 -20.63
CA LEU A 148 0.34 -4.57 -21.07
C LEU A 148 -0.66 -3.83 -21.98
N ASN A 149 -0.33 -2.63 -22.46
CA ASN A 149 -1.19 -1.79 -23.29
C ASN A 149 -2.56 -1.47 -22.63
N GLN A 150 -2.62 -1.44 -21.30
CA GLN A 150 -3.80 -0.99 -20.58
C GLN A 150 -3.79 0.52 -20.41
N SER A 151 -4.98 1.13 -20.35
CA SER A 151 -5.09 2.56 -20.04
C SER A 151 -4.61 2.82 -18.60
N VAL A 152 -3.83 3.89 -18.44
CA VAL A 152 -3.26 4.29 -17.15
C VAL A 152 -4.05 5.48 -16.61
N PRO A 153 -4.74 5.34 -15.46
CA PRO A 153 -5.49 6.44 -14.88
C PRO A 153 -4.58 7.57 -14.39
N SER A 154 -5.10 8.78 -14.36
CA SER A 154 -4.44 9.89 -13.68
C SER A 154 -4.36 9.63 -12.18
N VAL A 155 -3.17 9.80 -11.61
CA VAL A 155 -2.89 9.64 -10.17
C VAL A 155 -2.57 10.99 -9.54
N TYR A 156 -1.45 11.61 -9.92
CA TYR A 156 -1.03 12.93 -9.42
C TYR A 156 -0.95 13.99 -10.54
N GLY A 157 -1.37 13.65 -11.73
CA GLY A 157 -1.33 14.52 -12.89
C GLY A 157 -1.77 13.80 -14.15
N PRO A 158 -1.77 14.48 -15.32
CA PRO A 158 -2.20 13.89 -16.58
C PRO A 158 -1.36 12.66 -16.96
N THR A 159 -1.99 11.72 -17.64
CA THR A 159 -1.33 10.62 -18.37
C THR A 159 -1.62 10.76 -19.85
N ALA A 160 -1.05 9.89 -20.69
CA ALA A 160 -1.38 9.85 -22.11
C ALA A 160 -2.85 9.42 -22.36
N ASP A 161 -3.52 8.79 -21.37
CA ASP A 161 -4.87 8.25 -21.51
C ASP A 161 -5.91 9.08 -20.76
N GLU A 162 -5.51 9.89 -19.79
CA GLU A 162 -6.44 10.61 -18.92
C GLU A 162 -5.85 11.96 -18.50
N ASN A 163 -6.58 13.05 -18.80
CA ASN A 163 -6.23 14.40 -18.39
C ASN A 163 -7.35 14.98 -17.50
N PRO A 164 -7.15 15.06 -16.17
CA PRO A 164 -8.17 15.59 -15.25
C PRO A 164 -8.39 17.11 -15.42
N PHE A 165 -7.55 17.80 -16.20
CA PHE A 165 -7.65 19.24 -16.47
C PHE A 165 -8.21 19.56 -17.86
N ALA A 166 -8.50 18.54 -18.69
CA ALA A 166 -9.16 18.77 -19.97
C ALA A 166 -10.62 19.17 -19.71
N MET A 167 -11.00 20.36 -20.17
CA MET A 167 -12.40 20.84 -20.22
C MET A 167 -13.06 20.36 -21.49
#